data_2f99d8ed14627eff4ad6fd762c957594
#
_entry.id   2f99d8ed14627eff4ad6fd762c957594
#
_cell.length_a   1.000
_cell.length_b   1.000
_cell.length_c   1.000
_cell.angle_alpha   90.00
_cell.angle_beta   90.00
_cell.angle_gamma   90.00
#
_symmetry.space_group_name_H-M   'P 1'
#
loop_
_entity.id
_entity.type
_entity.pdbx_description
1 polymer ?
#
loop_
_entity_poly.entity_id
_entity_poly.type
_entity_poly.pdbx_seq_one_letter_code
_entity_poly.pdbx_strand_id
1 'polypeptide(L)'
;MVIGVCEITLHLPECHSLKDKRQVIKSLMARIRHQFEVAIAEVAEQDTWQTAILGVSCVSNSGQHANEVLSHLRRYIEETRPDVILSNAEIEIMNW
;
A
#
# COMPACT_ATOMS: atom_id res chain seq x y z
N MET A 1 -14.20 -1.95 -17.93
CA MET A 1 -13.93 -1.34 -16.62
C MET A 1 -12.43 -1.11 -16.48
N VAL A 2 -12.07 -0.15 -15.66
CA VAL A 2 -10.66 0.17 -15.42
C VAL A 2 -10.25 -0.43 -14.08
N ILE A 3 -9.07 -1.05 -14.05
CA ILE A 3 -8.48 -1.57 -12.81
C ILE A 3 -7.13 -0.88 -12.63
N GLY A 4 -6.97 -0.22 -11.48
CA GLY A 4 -5.68 0.30 -11.06
C GLY A 4 -5.02 -0.68 -10.11
N VAL A 5 -3.75 -0.97 -10.31
CA VAL A 5 -2.96 -1.80 -9.40
C VAL A 5 -1.71 -1.04 -8.98
N CYS A 6 -1.29 -1.27 -7.74
CA CYS A 6 -0.07 -0.66 -7.22
C CYS A 6 0.63 -1.66 -6.32
N GLU A 7 1.93 -1.81 -6.50
CA GLU A 7 2.77 -2.57 -5.58
C GLU A 7 3.66 -1.59 -4.85
N ILE A 8 3.62 -1.61 -3.52
CA ILE A 8 4.31 -0.65 -2.66
C ILE A 8 5.32 -1.39 -1.80
N THR A 9 6.57 -0.98 -1.86
CA THR A 9 7.63 -1.49 -0.99
C THR A 9 7.87 -0.53 0.16
N LEU A 10 7.77 -1.04 1.38
CA LEU A 10 7.97 -0.28 2.61
C LEU A 10 9.15 -0.83 3.39
N HIS A 11 9.96 0.06 3.94
CA HIS A 11 10.97 -0.28 4.93
C HIS A 11 10.50 0.16 6.32
N LEU A 12 10.72 -0.71 7.31
CA LEU A 12 10.27 -0.53 8.68
C LEU A 12 11.49 -0.63 9.61
N PRO A 13 12.34 0.40 9.63
CA PRO A 13 13.63 0.31 10.35
C PRO A 13 13.49 0.13 11.85
N GLU A 14 12.34 0.52 12.43
CA GLU A 14 12.08 0.39 13.86
C GLU A 14 11.50 -0.95 14.26
N CYS A 15 11.16 -1.82 13.30
CA CYS A 15 10.67 -3.15 13.59
C CYS A 15 11.82 -4.10 13.89
N HIS A 16 11.72 -4.86 14.98
CA HIS A 16 12.72 -5.82 15.44
C HIS A 16 12.19 -7.24 15.54
N SER A 17 10.98 -7.49 15.06
CA SER A 17 10.36 -8.82 15.05
C SER A 17 9.23 -8.85 14.02
N LEU A 18 8.81 -10.05 13.65
CA LEU A 18 7.61 -10.22 12.82
C LEU A 18 6.36 -9.70 13.51
N LYS A 19 6.30 -9.81 14.83
CA LYS A 19 5.19 -9.29 15.62
C LYS A 19 5.08 -7.78 15.49
N ASP A 20 6.21 -7.05 15.61
CA ASP A 20 6.26 -5.60 15.42
C ASP A 20 5.76 -5.21 14.04
N LYS A 21 6.30 -5.88 13.02
CA LYS A 21 5.91 -5.62 11.63
C LYS A 21 4.42 -5.86 11.41
N ARG A 22 3.89 -6.99 11.88
CA ARG A 22 2.47 -7.32 11.70
C ARG A 22 1.56 -6.28 12.32
N GLN A 23 1.92 -5.74 13.49
CA GLN A 23 1.15 -4.68 14.13
C GLN A 23 1.13 -3.40 13.29
N VAL A 24 2.29 -2.99 12.78
CA VAL A 24 2.40 -1.79 11.94
C VAL A 24 1.62 -1.96 10.63
N ILE A 25 1.83 -3.07 9.93
CA ILE A 25 1.21 -3.31 8.63
C ILE A 25 -0.30 -3.49 8.77
N LYS A 26 -0.76 -4.22 9.78
CA LYS A 26 -2.19 -4.42 10.03
C LYS A 26 -2.89 -3.09 10.31
N SER A 27 -2.28 -2.26 11.14
CA SER A 27 -2.81 -0.92 11.46
C SER A 27 -2.85 -0.03 10.22
N LEU A 28 -1.79 -0.02 9.43
CA LEU A 28 -1.70 0.77 8.21
C LEU A 28 -2.76 0.32 7.19
N MET A 29 -2.88 -0.99 6.94
CA MET A 29 -3.87 -1.51 6.00
C MET A 29 -5.30 -1.20 6.44
N ALA A 30 -5.59 -1.30 7.74
CA ALA A 30 -6.92 -0.96 8.27
C ALA A 30 -7.27 0.50 8.02
N ARG A 31 -6.31 1.41 8.22
CA ARG A 31 -6.50 2.84 7.94
C ARG A 31 -6.71 3.12 6.46
N ILE A 32 -5.95 2.44 5.61
CA ILE A 32 -6.09 2.58 4.16
C ILE A 32 -7.47 2.11 3.71
N ARG A 33 -7.94 0.97 4.20
CA ARG A 33 -9.29 0.47 3.89
C ARG A 33 -10.39 1.44 4.33
N HIS A 34 -10.16 2.14 5.43
CA HIS A 34 -11.12 3.12 5.94
C HIS A 34 -11.15 4.40 5.09
N GLN A 35 -10.00 4.82 4.58
CA GLN A 35 -9.86 6.08 3.84
C GLN A 35 -10.08 5.93 2.34
N PHE A 36 -9.84 4.76 1.78
CA PHE A 36 -9.84 4.53 0.33
C PHE A 36 -10.66 3.30 -0.03
N GLU A 37 -11.37 3.37 -1.16
CA GLU A 37 -12.05 2.20 -1.72
C GLU A 37 -11.08 1.36 -2.53
N VAL A 38 -10.29 0.56 -1.83
CA VAL A 38 -9.28 -0.30 -2.44
C VAL A 38 -9.27 -1.66 -1.76
N ALA A 39 -8.80 -2.66 -2.50
CA ALA A 39 -8.39 -3.93 -1.92
C ALA A 39 -6.89 -3.83 -1.63
N ILE A 40 -6.46 -4.30 -0.48
CA ILE A 40 -5.06 -4.23 -0.06
C ILE A 40 -4.67 -5.49 0.70
N ALA A 41 -3.46 -5.98 0.42
CA ALA A 41 -2.89 -7.13 1.11
C ALA A 41 -1.37 -7.05 1.11
N GLU A 42 -0.73 -7.70 2.07
CA GLU A 42 0.71 -7.96 2.00
C GLU A 42 0.92 -9.12 1.04
N VAL A 43 1.69 -8.90 -0.04
CA VAL A 43 1.81 -9.84 -1.15
C VAL A 43 3.17 -10.53 -1.25
N ALA A 44 4.17 -10.03 -0.55
CA ALA A 44 5.51 -10.63 -0.52
C ALA A 44 6.25 -10.20 0.74
N GLU A 45 7.40 -10.83 1.01
CA GLU A 45 8.27 -10.52 2.14
C GLU A 45 7.60 -10.71 3.50
N GLN A 46 6.64 -11.67 3.60
CA GLN A 46 5.89 -11.91 4.82
C GLN A 46 6.76 -12.31 6.01
N ASP A 47 7.88 -12.96 5.76
CA ASP A 47 8.79 -13.45 6.81
C ASP A 47 9.95 -12.48 7.11
N THR A 48 9.98 -11.34 6.46
CA THR A 48 10.99 -10.30 6.65
C THR A 48 10.42 -9.21 7.56
N TRP A 49 11.10 -8.88 8.64
CA TRP A 49 10.57 -7.98 9.67
C TRP A 49 10.79 -6.49 9.38
N GLN A 50 11.72 -6.13 8.50
CA GLN A 50 12.02 -4.73 8.17
C GLN A 50 11.62 -4.32 6.75
N THR A 51 10.97 -5.22 6.02
CA THR A 51 10.47 -4.93 4.66
C THR A 51 9.07 -5.50 4.51
N ALA A 52 8.19 -4.74 3.89
CA ALA A 52 6.85 -5.18 3.53
C ALA A 52 6.56 -4.79 2.10
N ILE A 53 5.90 -5.67 1.37
CA ILE A 53 5.41 -5.38 0.02
C ILE A 53 3.90 -5.52 0.04
N LEU A 54 3.21 -4.40 -0.22
CA LEU A 54 1.76 -4.33 -0.24
C LEU A 54 1.26 -4.28 -1.68
N GLY A 55 0.28 -5.09 -1.98
CA GLY A 55 -0.47 -5.03 -3.23
C GLY A 55 -1.79 -4.30 -3.01
N VAL A 56 -2.10 -3.35 -3.88
CA VAL A 56 -3.31 -2.54 -3.82
C VAL A 56 -4.00 -2.57 -5.17
N SER A 57 -5.32 -2.68 -5.18
CA SER A 57 -6.09 -2.55 -6.40
C SER A 57 -7.36 -1.74 -6.18
N CYS A 58 -7.78 -1.03 -7.23
CA CYS A 58 -9.05 -0.32 -7.25
C CYS A 58 -9.74 -0.50 -8.60
N VAL A 59 -11.06 -0.38 -8.58
CA VAL A 59 -11.90 -0.46 -9.77
C VAL A 59 -12.48 0.91 -10.04
N SER A 60 -12.50 1.30 -11.30
CA SER A 60 -13.04 2.61 -11.72
C SER A 60 -13.59 2.52 -13.15
N ASN A 61 -14.31 3.53 -13.56
CA ASN A 61 -14.67 3.75 -14.96
C ASN A 61 -13.73 4.75 -15.66
N SER A 62 -12.71 5.22 -14.95
CA SER A 62 -11.77 6.22 -15.46
C SER A 62 -10.35 5.88 -15.03
N GLY A 63 -9.43 5.81 -15.98
CA GLY A 63 -8.00 5.58 -15.69
C GLY A 63 -7.38 6.73 -14.90
N GLN A 64 -7.79 7.95 -15.19
CA GLN A 64 -7.33 9.12 -14.46
C GLN A 64 -7.75 9.04 -12.98
N HIS A 65 -8.99 8.68 -12.71
CA HIS A 65 -9.49 8.53 -11.34
C HIS A 65 -8.76 7.41 -10.60
N ALA A 66 -8.57 6.26 -11.24
CA ALA A 66 -7.83 5.15 -10.63
C ALA A 66 -6.40 5.57 -10.27
N ASN A 67 -5.73 6.29 -11.16
CA ASN A 67 -4.38 6.80 -10.91
C ASN A 67 -4.36 7.80 -9.75
N GLU A 68 -5.36 8.68 -9.67
CA GLU A 68 -5.48 9.65 -8.57
C GLU A 68 -5.67 8.95 -7.22
N VAL A 69 -6.52 7.94 -7.16
CA VAL A 69 -6.75 7.16 -5.93
C VAL A 69 -5.43 6.55 -5.43
N LEU A 70 -4.70 5.88 -6.31
CA LEU A 70 -3.45 5.23 -5.94
C LEU A 70 -2.34 6.22 -5.60
N SER A 71 -2.29 7.35 -6.27
CA SER A 71 -1.32 8.43 -5.98
C SER A 71 -1.61 9.09 -4.64
N HIS A 72 -2.88 9.30 -4.30
CA HIS A 72 -3.29 9.84 -3.00
C HIS A 72 -2.97 8.85 -1.87
N LEU A 73 -3.19 7.57 -2.10
CA LEU A 73 -2.87 6.51 -1.14
C LEU A 73 -1.38 6.50 -0.83
N ARG A 74 -0.54 6.60 -1.84
CA ARG A 74 0.91 6.70 -1.67
C ARG A 74 1.29 7.89 -0.78
N ARG A 75 0.76 9.07 -1.07
CA ARG A 75 1.01 10.26 -0.26
C ARG A 75 0.49 10.11 1.17
N TYR A 76 -0.67 9.49 1.34
CA TYR A 76 -1.24 9.24 2.64
C TYR A 76 -0.28 8.44 3.53
N ILE A 77 0.33 7.38 2.98
CA ILE A 77 1.33 6.59 3.72
C ILE A 77 2.52 7.47 4.12
N GLU A 78 3.07 8.22 3.18
CA GLU A 78 4.23 9.07 3.43
C GLU A 78 3.96 10.15 4.48
N GLU A 79 2.76 10.72 4.49
CA GLU A 79 2.40 11.81 5.39
C GLU A 79 1.96 11.35 6.77
N THR A 80 1.36 10.17 6.90
CA THR A 80 0.75 9.71 8.15
C THR A 80 1.56 8.68 8.94
N ARG A 81 2.57 8.08 8.32
CA ARG A 81 3.39 7.04 8.94
C ARG A 81 4.87 7.36 8.79
N PRO A 82 5.42 8.25 9.65
CA PRO A 82 6.84 8.59 9.61
C PRO A 82 7.75 7.42 10.03
N ASP A 83 7.21 6.40 10.67
CA ASP A 83 7.92 5.19 11.08
C ASP A 83 8.13 4.18 9.93
N VAL A 84 7.50 4.40 8.76
CA VAL A 84 7.73 3.59 7.57
C VAL A 84 8.33 4.46 6.47
N ILE A 85 9.20 3.84 5.66
CA ILE A 85 9.82 4.51 4.52
C ILE A 85 9.30 3.85 3.25
N LEU A 86 8.59 4.61 2.44
CA LEU A 86 8.13 4.14 1.14
C LEU A 86 9.29 4.26 0.14
N SER A 87 9.86 3.13 -0.26
CA SER A 87 11.02 3.12 -1.15
C SER A 87 10.66 2.98 -2.61
N ASN A 88 9.51 2.38 -2.92
CA ASN A 88 9.05 2.19 -4.27
C ASN A 88 7.53 2.06 -4.32
N ALA A 89 6.92 2.59 -5.39
CA ALA A 89 5.51 2.40 -5.67
C ALA A 89 5.31 2.38 -7.18
N GLU A 90 4.89 1.24 -7.70
CA GLU A 90 4.64 1.04 -9.12
C GLU A 90 3.13 0.99 -9.35
N ILE A 91 2.64 1.87 -10.22
CA ILE A 91 1.20 1.97 -10.55
C ILE A 91 1.02 1.54 -12.01
N GLU A 92 0.06 0.67 -12.23
CA GLU A 92 -0.36 0.28 -13.57
C GLU A 92 -1.88 0.40 -13.70
N ILE A 93 -2.33 0.91 -14.83
CA ILE A 93 -3.76 1.05 -15.14
C ILE A 93 -4.09 0.10 -16.27
N MET A 94 -5.08 -0.74 -16.05
CA MET A 94 -5.51 -1.75 -17.01
C MET A 94 -6.96 -1.55 -17.40
N ASN A 95 -7.28 -1.85 -18.65
CA ASN A 95 -8.65 -1.89 -19.14
C ASN A 95 -9.10 -3.35 -19.25
N TRP A 96 -10.26 -3.61 -18.67
CA TRP A 96 -10.85 -4.94 -18.66
C TRP A 96 -12.14 -4.97 -19.48
#